data_94e4a46694c1f12d615a549385f7cc96
#
_entry.id   94e4a46694c1f12d615a549385f7cc96
#
_cell.length_a   1.000
_cell.length_b   1.000
_cell.length_c   1.000
_cell.angle_alpha   90.00
_cell.angle_beta   90.00
_cell.angle_gamma   90.00
#
_symmetry.space_group_name_H-M   'P 1'
#
loop_
_entity.id
_entity.type
_entity.pdbx_description
1 polymer ?
#
loop_
_entity_poly.entity_id
_entity_poly.type
_entity_poly.pdbx_seq_one_letter_code
_entity_poly.pdbx_strand_id
1 'polypeptide(L)'
;VGSEMCIRDRQAAVEAKEGLAVTDGGRILDQVTIQALVGMYPEVCGMTGTALAAGDQLRQFYNLQVSVIEPNVPNVRFDEADRVYVSAAERNDAVVKHIVEVQKTGQPQLVGTQDVAESEELAEALRSAGVECSVLNAKNHEAEAAVVAEAGRPGRVTVSTQMAGRGTDIKLGGTDEAEREEVVETGGLHVVGVGRFRSQRLDNQLRAVSYTHLRA
;
A
#
# COMPACT_ATOMS: atom_id res chain seq x y z
N VAL A 1 9.91 -12.16 -1.86
CA VAL A 1 10.80 -13.04 -2.59
C VAL A 1 10.50 -14.46 -2.11
N GLY A 2 9.49 -15.10 -2.73
CA GLY A 2 9.31 -16.55 -2.59
C GLY A 2 10.56 -17.20 -3.16
N SER A 3 11.27 -18.00 -2.37
CA SER A 3 12.42 -18.71 -2.90
C SER A 3 11.97 -19.59 -4.06
N GLU A 4 12.80 -19.76 -5.09
CA GLU A 4 12.53 -20.68 -6.20
C GLU A 4 12.20 -22.11 -5.71
N MET A 5 12.72 -22.51 -4.56
CA MET A 5 12.34 -23.75 -3.86
C MET A 5 10.84 -23.84 -3.59
N CYS A 6 10.20 -22.75 -3.09
CA CYS A 6 8.76 -22.77 -2.81
C CYS A 6 7.91 -22.87 -4.09
N ILE A 7 8.40 -22.37 -5.24
CA ILE A 7 7.68 -22.48 -6.52
C ILE A 7 7.77 -23.91 -7.05
N ARG A 8 8.94 -24.55 -6.98
CA ARG A 8 9.16 -25.93 -7.41
C ARG A 8 8.38 -26.91 -6.55
N ASP A 9 8.43 -26.74 -5.23
CA ASP A 9 7.71 -27.63 -4.29
C ASP A 9 6.20 -27.54 -4.50
N ARG A 10 5.67 -26.34 -4.79
CA ARG A 10 4.26 -26.16 -5.13
C ARG A 10 3.90 -26.83 -6.46
N GLN A 11 4.74 -26.67 -7.48
CA GLN A 11 4.52 -27.31 -8.78
C GLN A 11 4.48 -28.82 -8.63
N ALA A 12 5.47 -29.42 -8.00
CA ALA A 12 5.53 -30.85 -7.75
C ALA A 12 4.32 -31.35 -6.92
N ALA A 13 3.89 -30.58 -5.92
CA ALA A 13 2.72 -30.92 -5.11
C ALA A 13 1.42 -30.86 -5.93
N VAL A 14 1.26 -29.89 -6.82
CA VAL A 14 0.10 -29.78 -7.72
C VAL A 14 0.10 -30.93 -8.73
N GLU A 15 1.22 -31.21 -9.37
CA GLU A 15 1.38 -32.34 -10.31
C GLU A 15 1.03 -33.69 -9.65
N ALA A 16 1.54 -33.90 -8.43
CA ALA A 16 1.22 -35.11 -7.66
C ALA A 16 -0.27 -35.19 -7.29
N LYS A 17 -0.88 -34.06 -6.88
CA LYS A 17 -2.31 -33.98 -6.55
C LYS A 17 -3.19 -34.32 -7.75
N GLU A 18 -2.84 -33.82 -8.93
CA GLU A 18 -3.60 -33.99 -10.17
C GLU A 18 -3.23 -35.31 -10.89
N GLY A 19 -2.40 -36.17 -10.29
CA GLY A 19 -2.00 -37.44 -10.87
C GLY A 19 -1.12 -37.33 -12.11
N LEU A 20 -0.48 -36.22 -12.33
CA LEU A 20 0.47 -35.96 -13.41
C LEU A 20 1.86 -36.47 -13.02
N ALA A 21 2.66 -36.82 -14.02
CA ALA A 21 4.06 -37.11 -13.79
C ALA A 21 4.78 -35.85 -13.30
N VAL A 22 5.46 -35.96 -12.13
CA VAL A 22 6.25 -34.86 -11.60
C VAL A 22 7.36 -34.50 -12.59
N THR A 23 7.36 -33.28 -13.10
CA THR A 23 8.38 -32.80 -14.00
C THR A 23 9.68 -32.53 -13.27
N ASP A 24 10.81 -32.90 -13.85
CA ASP A 24 12.12 -32.51 -13.31
C ASP A 24 12.21 -30.99 -13.27
N GLY A 25 12.37 -30.45 -12.07
CA GLY A 25 12.65 -29.01 -11.91
C GLY A 25 13.90 -28.63 -12.69
N GLY A 26 13.81 -27.59 -13.53
CA GLY A 26 14.92 -27.14 -14.35
C GLY A 26 16.21 -26.98 -13.54
N ARG A 27 17.36 -27.16 -14.21
CA ARG A 27 18.69 -26.96 -13.59
C ARG A 27 18.96 -25.46 -13.45
N ILE A 28 19.32 -25.02 -12.25
CA ILE A 28 19.85 -23.66 -12.05
C ILE A 28 21.22 -23.60 -12.76
N LEU A 29 21.33 -22.73 -13.75
CA LEU A 29 22.58 -22.55 -14.50
C LEU A 29 23.47 -21.54 -13.80
N ASP A 30 22.87 -20.50 -13.20
CA ASP A 30 23.60 -19.44 -12.49
C ASP A 30 22.67 -18.70 -11.51
N GLN A 31 23.26 -18.00 -10.56
CA GLN A 31 22.58 -17.13 -9.61
C GLN A 31 23.32 -15.81 -9.49
N VAL A 32 22.57 -14.71 -9.55
CA VAL A 32 23.10 -13.37 -9.39
C VAL A 32 22.24 -12.59 -8.39
N THR A 33 22.84 -11.78 -7.54
CA THR A 33 22.09 -10.87 -6.69
C THR A 33 21.57 -9.70 -7.53
N ILE A 34 20.46 -9.08 -7.09
CA ILE A 34 19.90 -7.90 -7.74
C ILE A 34 20.94 -6.78 -7.79
N GLN A 35 21.76 -6.61 -6.74
CA GLN A 35 22.85 -5.64 -6.69
C GLN A 35 23.89 -5.88 -7.77
N ALA A 36 24.32 -7.14 -7.95
CA ALA A 36 25.26 -7.48 -8.98
C ALA A 36 24.68 -7.31 -10.40
N LEU A 37 23.41 -7.69 -10.59
CA LEU A 37 22.70 -7.50 -11.86
C LEU A 37 22.61 -6.00 -12.22
N VAL A 38 22.21 -5.15 -11.28
CA VAL A 38 22.12 -3.71 -11.49
C VAL A 38 23.51 -3.12 -11.81
N GLY A 39 24.56 -3.60 -11.13
CA GLY A 39 25.94 -3.18 -11.38
C GLY A 39 26.49 -3.54 -12.77
N MET A 40 25.82 -4.41 -13.53
CA MET A 40 26.20 -4.74 -14.92
C MET A 40 25.74 -3.67 -15.92
N TYR A 41 24.83 -2.78 -15.55
CA TYR A 41 24.37 -1.70 -16.42
C TYR A 41 25.36 -0.52 -16.34
N PRO A 42 25.75 0.07 -17.48
CA PRO A 42 26.69 1.20 -17.49
C PRO A 42 26.11 2.47 -16.86
N GLU A 43 24.82 2.65 -16.96
CA GLU A 43 24.09 3.79 -16.40
C GLU A 43 22.78 3.31 -15.75
N VAL A 44 22.55 3.75 -14.51
CA VAL A 44 21.34 3.42 -13.75
C VAL A 44 20.81 4.68 -13.10
N CYS A 45 19.53 4.94 -13.29
CA CYS A 45 18.81 5.98 -12.58
C CYS A 45 17.40 5.52 -12.20
N GLY A 46 16.75 6.27 -11.34
CA GLY A 46 15.37 5.96 -10.93
C GLY A 46 14.70 7.16 -10.26
N MET A 47 13.39 7.10 -10.16
CA MET A 47 12.57 8.13 -9.53
C MET A 47 11.62 7.48 -8.52
N THR A 48 11.57 8.04 -7.32
CA THR A 48 10.63 7.64 -6.28
C THR A 48 10.48 8.73 -5.23
N GLY A 49 9.27 8.91 -4.69
CA GLY A 49 9.02 9.84 -3.59
C GLY A 49 9.63 9.40 -2.24
N THR A 50 10.20 8.20 -2.14
CA THR A 50 10.72 7.64 -0.88
C THR A 50 12.23 7.33 -0.92
N ALA A 51 12.96 7.79 -1.93
CA ALA A 51 14.38 7.50 -2.09
C ALA A 51 15.24 8.07 -0.94
N LEU A 52 14.88 9.23 -0.42
CA LEU A 52 15.67 9.94 0.60
C LEU A 52 15.89 9.09 1.85
N ALA A 53 14.87 8.37 2.30
CA ALA A 53 14.96 7.47 3.46
C ALA A 53 15.86 6.24 3.23
N ALA A 54 16.22 5.93 1.98
CA ALA A 54 17.09 4.84 1.59
C ALA A 54 18.42 5.34 0.96
N GLY A 55 18.72 6.63 1.07
CA GLY A 55 19.84 7.27 0.39
C GLY A 55 21.20 6.61 0.68
N ASP A 56 21.46 6.27 1.95
CA ASP A 56 22.72 5.61 2.33
C ASP A 56 22.84 4.21 1.72
N GLN A 57 21.75 3.44 1.68
CA GLN A 57 21.72 2.13 1.04
C GLN A 57 21.91 2.22 -0.47
N LEU A 58 21.27 3.20 -1.12
CA LEU A 58 21.43 3.43 -2.55
C LEU A 58 22.87 3.81 -2.90
N ARG A 59 23.50 4.62 -2.06
CA ARG A 59 24.93 4.97 -2.22
C ARG A 59 25.83 3.77 -1.99
N GLN A 60 25.61 3.03 -0.91
CA GLN A 60 26.47 1.91 -0.51
C GLN A 60 26.43 0.74 -1.52
N PHE A 61 25.22 0.36 -1.97
CA PHE A 61 25.06 -0.86 -2.78
C PHE A 61 25.04 -0.61 -4.28
N TYR A 62 24.68 0.59 -4.72
CA TYR A 62 24.51 0.90 -6.13
C TYR A 62 25.28 2.12 -6.60
N ASN A 63 26.04 2.77 -5.70
CA ASN A 63 26.76 4.02 -5.98
C ASN A 63 25.86 5.13 -6.55
N LEU A 64 24.58 5.13 -6.15
CA LEU A 64 23.59 6.11 -6.57
C LEU A 64 23.47 7.23 -5.55
N GLN A 65 23.46 8.47 -6.03
CA GLN A 65 23.14 9.64 -5.21
C GLN A 65 21.67 10.00 -5.34
N VAL A 66 21.09 10.46 -4.25
CA VAL A 66 19.69 10.92 -4.22
C VAL A 66 19.67 12.43 -4.28
N SER A 67 18.98 12.97 -5.28
CA SER A 67 18.68 14.39 -5.40
C SER A 67 17.21 14.65 -5.16
N VAL A 68 16.91 15.64 -4.34
CA VAL A 68 15.52 16.08 -4.08
C VAL A 68 15.11 17.03 -5.19
N ILE A 69 13.98 16.73 -5.83
CA ILE A 69 13.33 17.61 -6.79
C ILE A 69 12.07 18.15 -6.12
N GLU A 70 12.04 19.44 -5.91
CA GLU A 70 10.91 20.09 -5.25
C GLU A 70 9.61 19.94 -6.06
N PRO A 71 8.46 19.76 -5.39
CA PRO A 71 7.16 19.71 -6.05
C PRO A 71 6.86 21.01 -6.80
N ASN A 72 6.17 20.91 -7.94
CA ASN A 72 5.72 22.09 -8.71
C ASN A 72 4.71 22.97 -7.96
N VAL A 73 3.90 22.37 -7.08
CA VAL A 73 2.94 23.07 -6.21
C VAL A 73 3.24 22.77 -4.75
N PRO A 74 2.98 23.73 -3.82
CA PRO A 74 3.16 23.48 -2.40
C PRO A 74 2.37 22.27 -1.91
N ASN A 75 2.96 21.53 -0.96
CA ASN A 75 2.27 20.43 -0.31
C ASN A 75 1.21 20.99 0.66
N VAL A 76 -0.05 20.62 0.46
CA VAL A 76 -1.18 21.01 1.32
C VAL A 76 -1.64 19.88 2.26
N ARG A 77 -0.93 18.74 2.24
CA ARG A 77 -1.23 17.61 3.15
C ARG A 77 -0.98 18.03 4.60
N PHE A 78 -1.91 17.66 5.46
CA PHE A 78 -1.81 17.83 6.90
C PHE A 78 -1.51 16.45 7.55
N ASP A 79 -0.38 16.35 8.25
CA ASP A 79 0.00 15.15 9.00
C ASP A 79 -0.33 15.34 10.49
N GLU A 80 -1.24 14.52 11.01
CA GLU A 80 -1.55 14.48 12.45
C GLU A 80 -0.43 13.78 13.24
N ALA A 81 -0.34 14.10 14.53
CA ALA A 81 0.55 13.40 15.45
C ALA A 81 0.09 11.95 15.67
N ASP A 82 1.06 11.05 15.88
CA ASP A 82 0.77 9.67 16.20
C ASP A 82 0.01 9.55 17.52
N ARG A 83 -1.00 8.67 17.54
CA ARG A 83 -1.73 8.29 18.75
C ARG A 83 -1.21 6.94 19.23
N VAL A 84 -0.70 6.89 20.45
CA VAL A 84 -0.08 5.68 21.03
C VAL A 84 -1.03 5.07 22.06
N TYR A 85 -1.19 3.76 22.03
CA TYR A 85 -2.08 2.99 22.89
C TYR A 85 -1.31 1.91 23.65
N VAL A 86 -1.78 1.55 24.82
CA VAL A 86 -1.12 0.54 25.67
C VAL A 86 -1.34 -0.87 25.13
N SER A 87 -2.51 -1.13 24.49
CA SER A 87 -2.84 -2.43 23.93
C SER A 87 -3.34 -2.35 22.50
N ALA A 88 -3.22 -3.46 21.76
CA ALA A 88 -3.76 -3.58 20.42
C ALA A 88 -5.29 -3.46 20.39
N ALA A 89 -5.99 -3.94 21.44
CA ALA A 89 -7.43 -3.84 21.55
C ALA A 89 -7.88 -2.38 21.67
N GLU A 90 -7.27 -1.60 22.56
CA GLU A 90 -7.55 -0.17 22.70
C GLU A 90 -7.27 0.60 21.42
N ARG A 91 -6.16 0.27 20.73
CA ARG A 91 -5.84 0.85 19.42
C ARG A 91 -6.93 0.56 18.40
N ASN A 92 -7.35 -0.69 18.27
CA ASN A 92 -8.35 -1.10 17.28
C ASN A 92 -9.71 -0.42 17.56
N ASP A 93 -10.12 -0.37 18.80
CA ASP A 93 -11.36 0.34 19.21
C ASP A 93 -11.27 1.85 18.87
N ALA A 94 -10.12 2.47 19.12
CA ALA A 94 -9.92 3.87 18.82
C ALA A 94 -9.90 4.14 17.30
N VAL A 95 -9.28 3.25 16.50
CA VAL A 95 -9.29 3.32 15.04
C VAL A 95 -10.71 3.20 14.49
N VAL A 96 -11.49 2.24 14.95
CA VAL A 96 -12.90 2.07 14.53
C VAL A 96 -13.71 3.32 14.85
N LYS A 97 -13.62 3.84 16.08
CA LYS A 97 -14.31 5.08 16.48
C LYS A 97 -13.93 6.26 15.60
N HIS A 98 -12.63 6.42 15.33
CA HIS A 98 -12.14 7.50 14.49
C HIS A 98 -12.68 7.41 13.06
N ILE A 99 -12.65 6.21 12.45
CA ILE A 99 -13.17 5.99 11.11
C ILE A 99 -14.67 6.29 11.04
N VAL A 100 -15.45 5.87 12.06
CA VAL A 100 -16.89 6.16 12.16
C VAL A 100 -17.15 7.67 12.25
N GLU A 101 -16.32 8.42 12.98
CA GLU A 101 -16.44 9.87 13.09
C GLU A 101 -16.16 10.57 11.77
N VAL A 102 -15.06 10.21 11.11
CA VAL A 102 -14.69 10.78 9.80
C VAL A 102 -15.70 10.41 8.74
N GLN A 103 -16.28 9.19 8.79
CA GLN A 103 -17.32 8.76 7.85
C GLN A 103 -18.53 9.72 7.82
N LYS A 104 -18.87 10.34 8.93
CA LYS A 104 -19.99 11.28 9.02
C LYS A 104 -19.75 12.57 8.23
N THR A 105 -18.51 12.91 7.94
CA THR A 105 -18.14 14.10 7.14
C THR A 105 -18.23 13.85 5.64
N GLY A 106 -18.38 12.59 5.21
CA GLY A 106 -18.32 12.22 3.80
C GLY A 106 -16.89 12.13 3.22
N GLN A 107 -15.86 12.36 4.02
CA GLN A 107 -14.46 12.27 3.58
C GLN A 107 -14.09 10.83 3.24
N PRO A 108 -13.51 10.54 2.05
CA PRO A 108 -13.02 9.21 1.72
C PRO A 108 -11.83 8.83 2.59
N GLN A 109 -11.75 7.55 2.98
CA GLN A 109 -10.75 7.07 3.91
C GLN A 109 -9.98 5.87 3.36
N LEU A 110 -8.65 5.92 3.46
CA LEU A 110 -7.76 4.80 3.19
C LEU A 110 -7.11 4.34 4.50
N VAL A 111 -7.36 3.11 4.89
CA VAL A 111 -6.84 2.54 6.13
C VAL A 111 -5.79 1.49 5.82
N GLY A 112 -4.54 1.79 6.19
CA GLY A 112 -3.40 0.89 5.99
C GLY A 112 -3.18 -0.03 7.19
N THR A 113 -3.23 -1.34 6.96
CA THR A 113 -2.97 -2.40 7.95
C THR A 113 -1.65 -3.12 7.64
N GLN A 114 -1.11 -3.84 8.62
CA GLN A 114 0.20 -4.49 8.49
C GLN A 114 0.14 -5.81 7.74
N ASP A 115 -0.95 -6.56 7.90
CA ASP A 115 -1.15 -7.86 7.27
C ASP A 115 -2.61 -8.13 6.89
N VAL A 116 -2.84 -9.27 6.24
CA VAL A 116 -4.17 -9.68 5.75
C VAL A 116 -5.13 -9.95 6.91
N ALA A 117 -4.67 -10.58 8.00
CA ALA A 117 -5.52 -10.91 9.14
C ALA A 117 -6.02 -9.63 9.82
N GLU A 118 -5.13 -8.67 10.09
CA GLU A 118 -5.49 -7.36 10.64
C GLU A 118 -6.48 -6.61 9.74
N SER A 119 -6.33 -6.71 8.40
CA SER A 119 -7.27 -6.07 7.47
C SER A 119 -8.67 -6.68 7.52
N GLU A 120 -8.77 -8.00 7.66
CA GLU A 120 -10.05 -8.71 7.76
C GLU A 120 -10.75 -8.44 9.11
N GLU A 121 -10.00 -8.50 10.22
CA GLU A 121 -10.50 -8.18 11.57
C GLU A 121 -11.03 -6.75 11.65
N LEU A 122 -10.27 -5.78 11.13
CA LEU A 122 -10.69 -4.39 11.12
C LEU A 122 -11.94 -4.17 10.25
N ALA A 123 -12.01 -4.80 9.09
CA ALA A 123 -13.16 -4.70 8.21
C ALA A 123 -14.43 -5.28 8.86
N GLU A 124 -14.31 -6.38 9.60
CA GLU A 124 -15.43 -6.95 10.35
C GLU A 124 -15.89 -6.02 11.49
N ALA A 125 -14.94 -5.44 12.22
CA ALA A 125 -15.24 -4.47 13.28
C ALA A 125 -15.94 -3.21 12.72
N LEU A 126 -15.51 -2.70 11.56
CA LEU A 126 -16.13 -1.56 10.88
C LEU A 126 -17.55 -1.88 10.43
N ARG A 127 -17.79 -3.05 9.82
CA ARG A 127 -19.14 -3.49 9.43
C ARG A 127 -20.05 -3.64 10.64
N SER A 128 -19.54 -4.19 11.75
CA SER A 128 -20.26 -4.30 13.00
C SER A 128 -20.62 -2.92 13.59
N ALA A 129 -19.81 -1.90 13.32
CA ALA A 129 -20.08 -0.51 13.69
C ALA A 129 -20.97 0.24 12.68
N GLY A 130 -21.46 -0.43 11.62
CA GLY A 130 -22.34 0.15 10.61
C GLY A 130 -21.62 0.89 9.49
N VAL A 131 -20.31 0.71 9.33
CA VAL A 131 -19.51 1.28 8.24
C VAL A 131 -19.25 0.23 7.16
N GLU A 132 -19.75 0.48 5.96
CA GLU A 132 -19.39 -0.32 4.79
C GLU A 132 -17.96 -0.01 4.35
N CYS A 133 -17.15 -1.05 4.17
CA CYS A 133 -15.77 -0.90 3.71
C CYS A 133 -15.40 -1.93 2.65
N SER A 134 -14.53 -1.51 1.74
CA SER A 134 -13.88 -2.39 0.76
C SER A 134 -12.52 -2.84 1.30
N VAL A 135 -12.15 -4.11 1.05
CA VAL A 135 -10.87 -4.66 1.51
C VAL A 135 -9.98 -4.96 0.32
N LEU A 136 -8.78 -4.38 0.33
CA LEU A 136 -7.71 -4.62 -0.63
C LEU A 136 -6.62 -5.48 0.01
N ASN A 137 -6.58 -6.74 -0.33
CA ASN A 137 -5.54 -7.66 0.12
C ASN A 137 -5.16 -8.65 -0.98
N ALA A 138 -4.08 -9.40 -0.77
CA ALA A 138 -3.52 -10.33 -1.74
C ALA A 138 -4.45 -11.47 -2.19
N LYS A 139 -5.65 -11.59 -1.61
CA LYS A 139 -6.62 -12.63 -1.95
C LYS A 139 -7.50 -12.29 -3.17
N ASN A 140 -7.63 -10.99 -3.53
CA ASN A 140 -8.62 -10.50 -4.51
C ASN A 140 -8.00 -9.63 -5.61
N HIS A 141 -6.99 -10.11 -6.31
CA HIS A 141 -6.26 -9.34 -7.33
C HIS A 141 -7.11 -8.81 -8.50
N GLU A 142 -8.13 -9.57 -8.95
CA GLU A 142 -8.93 -9.16 -10.12
C GLU A 142 -9.84 -7.95 -9.84
N ALA A 143 -10.28 -7.79 -8.59
CA ALA A 143 -11.13 -6.66 -8.20
C ALA A 143 -10.32 -5.45 -7.70
N GLU A 144 -9.01 -5.60 -7.50
CA GLU A 144 -8.15 -4.59 -6.86
C GLU A 144 -8.21 -3.25 -7.59
N ALA A 145 -8.02 -3.24 -8.90
CA ALA A 145 -8.02 -2.01 -9.69
C ALA A 145 -9.38 -1.28 -9.63
N ALA A 146 -10.49 -2.01 -9.64
CA ALA A 146 -11.82 -1.42 -9.56
C ALA A 146 -12.08 -0.82 -8.17
N VAL A 147 -11.65 -1.49 -7.10
CA VAL A 147 -11.81 -0.99 -5.72
C VAL A 147 -10.96 0.26 -5.51
N VAL A 148 -9.71 0.27 -6.01
CA VAL A 148 -8.82 1.44 -5.92
C VAL A 148 -9.39 2.63 -6.70
N ALA A 149 -9.94 2.38 -7.88
CA ALA A 149 -10.57 3.42 -8.70
C ALA A 149 -11.74 4.14 -7.98
N GLU A 150 -12.46 3.42 -7.12
CA GLU A 150 -13.59 3.95 -6.36
C GLU A 150 -13.19 4.47 -4.96
N ALA A 151 -11.97 4.21 -4.50
CA ALA A 151 -11.53 4.54 -3.14
C ALA A 151 -11.51 6.04 -2.84
N GLY A 152 -11.42 6.89 -3.87
CA GLY A 152 -11.44 8.35 -3.76
C GLY A 152 -12.83 8.99 -3.79
N ARG A 153 -13.92 8.23 -3.89
CA ARG A 153 -15.28 8.77 -3.88
C ARG A 153 -15.75 9.18 -2.48
N PRO A 154 -16.64 10.17 -2.37
CA PRO A 154 -17.18 10.60 -1.08
C PRO A 154 -17.69 9.44 -0.23
N GLY A 155 -17.34 9.46 1.05
CA GLY A 155 -17.78 8.49 2.04
C GLY A 155 -17.25 7.06 1.88
N ARG A 156 -16.34 6.79 0.96
CA ARG A 156 -15.74 5.46 0.80
C ARG A 156 -14.71 5.18 1.89
N VAL A 157 -14.78 3.99 2.45
CA VAL A 157 -13.76 3.47 3.37
C VAL A 157 -13.10 2.26 2.72
N THR A 158 -11.79 2.35 2.53
CA THR A 158 -10.98 1.28 1.93
C THR A 158 -9.92 0.82 2.91
N VAL A 159 -9.98 -0.45 3.32
CA VAL A 159 -8.97 -1.08 4.17
C VAL A 159 -7.97 -1.81 3.26
N SER A 160 -6.70 -1.46 3.36
CA SER A 160 -5.65 -1.97 2.48
C SER A 160 -4.50 -2.55 3.28
N THR A 161 -3.95 -3.69 2.84
CA THR A 161 -2.64 -4.13 3.29
C THR A 161 -1.55 -3.32 2.60
N GLN A 162 -0.36 -3.30 3.18
CA GLN A 162 0.80 -2.55 2.72
C GLN A 162 1.13 -2.67 1.22
N MET A 163 0.82 -3.81 0.61
CA MET A 163 1.19 -4.09 -0.78
C MET A 163 0.03 -3.87 -1.76
N ALA A 164 -1.18 -3.73 -1.28
CA ALA A 164 -2.34 -3.50 -2.12
C ALA A 164 -2.40 -2.03 -2.58
N GLY A 165 -2.76 -1.81 -3.82
CA GLY A 165 -2.81 -0.47 -4.42
C GLY A 165 -1.46 0.10 -4.87
N ARG A 166 -0.37 -0.65 -4.76
CA ARG A 166 0.94 -0.19 -5.24
C ARG A 166 0.96 -0.09 -6.77
N GLY A 167 1.28 1.11 -7.26
CA GLY A 167 1.30 1.39 -8.71
C GLY A 167 -0.06 1.76 -9.29
N THR A 168 -1.10 1.85 -8.47
CA THR A 168 -2.42 2.34 -8.87
C THR A 168 -2.69 3.69 -8.19
N ASP A 169 -3.17 4.65 -8.96
CA ASP A 169 -3.46 6.00 -8.50
C ASP A 169 -4.92 6.08 -7.98
N ILE A 170 -5.11 6.59 -6.75
CA ILE A 170 -6.45 6.84 -6.21
C ILE A 170 -6.84 8.26 -6.63
N LYS A 171 -7.81 8.40 -7.50
CA LYS A 171 -8.32 9.69 -7.95
C LYS A 171 -9.42 10.18 -7.02
N LEU A 172 -9.33 11.42 -6.54
CA LEU A 172 -10.40 12.04 -5.76
C LEU A 172 -11.65 12.21 -6.63
N GLY A 173 -12.80 11.80 -6.10
CA GLY A 173 -14.06 11.82 -6.81
C GLY A 173 -14.29 10.60 -7.72
N GLY A 174 -13.41 9.58 -7.67
CA GLY A 174 -13.51 8.36 -8.48
C GLY A 174 -12.82 8.47 -9.84
N THR A 175 -13.03 7.48 -10.69
CA THR A 175 -12.33 7.35 -11.98
C THR A 175 -12.55 8.53 -12.93
N ASP A 176 -13.73 9.10 -12.92
CA ASP A 176 -14.14 10.24 -13.74
C ASP A 176 -13.90 11.61 -13.09
N GLU A 177 -13.43 11.60 -11.84
CA GLU A 177 -13.18 12.79 -11.02
C GLU A 177 -14.40 13.72 -10.88
N ALA A 178 -15.62 13.20 -11.11
CA ALA A 178 -16.84 14.01 -11.12
C ALA A 178 -17.16 14.61 -9.75
N GLU A 179 -16.81 13.92 -8.66
CA GLU A 179 -17.06 14.35 -7.28
C GLU A 179 -15.79 14.95 -6.61
N ARG A 180 -14.78 15.32 -7.41
CA ARG A 180 -13.48 15.77 -6.92
C ARG A 180 -13.57 17.02 -6.05
N GLU A 181 -14.35 18.00 -6.48
CA GLU A 181 -14.52 19.28 -5.75
C GLU A 181 -15.15 19.04 -4.38
N GLU A 182 -16.18 18.20 -4.31
CA GLU A 182 -16.82 17.81 -3.05
C GLU A 182 -15.83 17.14 -2.09
N VAL A 183 -15.02 16.20 -2.59
CA VAL A 183 -13.99 15.53 -1.78
C VAL A 183 -12.92 16.51 -1.31
N VAL A 184 -12.50 17.44 -2.13
CA VAL A 184 -11.52 18.48 -1.73
C VAL A 184 -12.09 19.38 -0.62
N GLU A 185 -13.36 19.77 -0.70
CA GLU A 185 -14.03 20.58 0.33
C GLU A 185 -14.14 19.83 1.68
N THR A 186 -14.28 18.49 1.66
CA THR A 186 -14.28 17.67 2.89
C THR A 186 -12.87 17.41 3.45
N GLY A 187 -11.80 17.90 2.80
CA GLY A 187 -10.41 17.76 3.24
C GLY A 187 -9.58 16.72 2.48
N GLY A 188 -10.08 16.21 1.34
CA GLY A 188 -9.37 15.24 0.51
C GLY A 188 -9.39 13.82 1.07
N LEU A 189 -8.45 12.99 0.66
CA LEU A 189 -8.33 11.60 1.13
C LEU A 189 -7.74 11.55 2.54
N HIS A 190 -8.50 10.99 3.48
CA HIS A 190 -8.04 10.74 4.85
C HIS A 190 -7.29 9.40 4.93
N VAL A 191 -6.01 9.44 5.33
CA VAL A 191 -5.17 8.23 5.42
C VAL A 191 -4.90 7.88 6.88
N VAL A 192 -5.27 6.66 7.26
CA VAL A 192 -5.07 6.12 8.61
C VAL A 192 -4.10 4.93 8.57
N GLY A 193 -3.00 5.00 9.30
CA GLY A 193 -2.09 3.87 9.48
C GLY A 193 -2.38 3.15 10.80
N VAL A 194 -2.72 1.87 10.75
CA VAL A 194 -2.97 1.03 11.94
C VAL A 194 -1.63 0.45 12.44
N GLY A 195 -0.82 1.32 13.04
CA GLY A 195 0.53 1.01 13.48
C GLY A 195 1.61 1.43 12.49
N ARG A 196 2.86 1.39 12.94
CA ARG A 196 4.05 1.73 12.16
C ARG A 196 4.62 0.49 11.49
N PHE A 197 5.02 0.62 10.24
CA PHE A 197 5.73 -0.43 9.53
C PHE A 197 7.20 -0.53 10.01
N ARG A 198 7.85 -1.65 9.73
CA ARG A 198 9.26 -1.87 10.09
C ARG A 198 10.23 -0.92 9.38
N SER A 199 9.79 -0.26 8.35
CA SER A 199 10.59 0.66 7.55
C SER A 199 9.84 1.97 7.36
N GLN A 200 10.49 3.08 7.67
CA GLN A 200 9.97 4.43 7.42
C GLN A 200 9.58 4.64 5.95
N ARG A 201 10.28 3.97 5.03
CA ARG A 201 9.93 4.02 3.60
C ARG A 201 8.51 3.50 3.35
N LEU A 202 8.08 2.49 4.08
CA LEU A 202 6.75 1.89 3.95
C LEU A 202 5.67 2.78 4.56
N ASP A 203 5.95 3.39 5.72
CA ASP A 203 5.09 4.43 6.28
C ASP A 203 4.93 5.60 5.30
N ASN A 204 6.04 6.03 4.70
CA ASN A 204 6.02 7.09 3.71
C ASN A 204 5.27 6.70 2.42
N GLN A 205 5.28 5.42 2.03
CA GLN A 205 4.50 4.95 0.88
C GLN A 205 2.99 5.01 1.15
N LEU A 206 2.53 4.65 2.34
CA LEU A 206 1.13 4.82 2.71
C LEU A 206 0.72 6.30 2.72
N ARG A 207 1.56 7.17 3.28
CA ARG A 207 1.34 8.63 3.27
C ARG A 207 1.40 9.22 1.86
N ALA A 208 2.27 8.68 0.99
CA ALA A 208 2.47 9.20 -0.36
C ALA A 208 1.24 8.99 -1.26
N VAL A 209 0.33 8.08 -0.94
CA VAL A 209 -0.95 7.95 -1.64
C VAL A 209 -1.74 9.26 -1.57
N SER A 210 -1.65 10.02 -0.47
CA SER A 210 -2.28 11.32 -0.33
C SER A 210 -1.57 12.46 -1.06
N TYR A 211 -0.31 12.26 -1.53
CA TYR A 211 0.46 13.29 -2.23
C TYR A 211 -0.04 13.58 -3.65
N THR A 212 -0.55 12.57 -4.33
CA THR A 212 -0.90 12.68 -5.74
C THR A 212 -2.22 13.39 -5.97
N HIS A 213 -3.05 13.56 -4.94
CA HIS A 213 -4.45 13.95 -5.09
C HIS A 213 -4.79 15.34 -4.58
N LEU A 214 -3.88 15.99 -3.84
CA LEU A 214 -4.04 17.38 -3.42
C LEU A 214 -3.48 18.38 -4.46
N ARG A 215 -3.46 18.00 -5.74
CA ARG A 215 -3.25 18.94 -6.83
C ARG A 215 -4.56 19.64 -7.12
N ALA A 216 -4.76 20.74 -6.44
CA ALA A 216 -5.70 21.75 -6.89
C ALA A 216 -5.08 22.51 -8.07
#